data_14e6dfd464edc725fe72827e7f8fc39e
#
_entry.id   14e6dfd464edc725fe72827e7f8fc39e
#
_cell.length_a   1.000
_cell.length_b   1.000
_cell.length_c   1.000
_cell.angle_alpha   90.00
_cell.angle_beta   90.00
_cell.angle_gamma   90.00
#
_symmetry.space_group_name_H-M   'P 1'
#
loop_
_entity.id
_entity.type
_entity.pdbx_description
1 polymer ?
#
loop_
_entity_poly.entity_id
_entity_poly.type
_entity_poly.pdbx_seq_one_letter_code
_entity_poly.pdbx_strand_id
1 'polypeptide(L)'
;MEDNLFHIVDKKTFLQALLEATFVAILPIWGYILQHIPTINEYLIGVVPRDWNHIYGILLFPIVHHDLSHLLGNVLALYILLILLKNSFSPYFYRIVLCGWIFPGIFIWLVGNSNTMHIGASGLVYHLAFFIFWIGIMIRQRTFIAQSLIVIFLYGGFFWGIFPLFPEVSWEGHLGGFISGTIQALILSKPISKLYPKEEN
;
A
#
# COMPACT_ATOMS: atom_id res chain seq x y z
N MET A 1 22.01 5.52 32.97
CA MET A 1 21.18 6.27 32.03
C MET A 1 20.50 5.21 31.16
N GLU A 2 19.26 4.88 31.50
CA GLU A 2 18.48 3.92 30.74
C GLU A 2 18.05 4.60 29.42
N ASP A 3 18.69 4.18 28.34
CA ASP A 3 18.28 4.57 27.00
C ASP A 3 16.85 4.08 26.78
N ASN A 4 15.92 5.04 26.71
CA ASN A 4 14.55 4.78 26.31
C ASN A 4 14.55 4.19 24.89
N LEU A 5 14.62 2.86 24.80
CA LEU A 5 14.65 2.08 23.56
C LEU A 5 13.35 2.20 22.75
N PHE A 6 12.34 2.80 23.33
CA PHE A 6 11.08 3.15 22.69
C PHE A 6 10.88 4.65 22.89
N HIS A 7 11.09 5.46 21.87
CA HIS A 7 10.33 6.69 21.77
C HIS A 7 8.87 6.27 21.92
N ILE A 8 8.32 6.45 23.12
CA ILE A 8 6.90 6.26 23.37
C ILE A 8 6.23 7.21 22.40
N VAL A 9 5.65 6.64 21.32
CA VAL A 9 4.85 7.41 20.36
C VAL A 9 3.83 8.15 21.22
N ASP A 10 3.89 9.46 21.24
CA ASP A 10 2.95 10.26 22.02
C ASP A 10 1.53 9.83 21.68
N LYS A 11 0.69 9.66 22.71
CA LYS A 11 -0.69 9.17 22.57
C LYS A 11 -1.48 9.93 21.50
N LYS A 12 -1.22 11.24 21.38
CA LYS A 12 -1.85 12.10 20.37
C LYS A 12 -1.39 11.72 18.95
N THR A 13 -0.10 11.50 18.76
CA THR A 13 0.49 11.08 17.47
C THR A 13 -0.01 9.70 17.07
N PHE A 14 -0.10 8.76 18.02
CA PHE A 14 -0.65 7.43 17.76
C PHE A 14 -2.13 7.46 17.39
N LEU A 15 -2.94 8.24 18.12
CA LEU A 15 -4.37 8.40 17.79
C LEU A 15 -4.55 9.03 16.40
N GLN A 16 -3.74 10.00 16.05
CA GLN A 16 -3.76 10.59 14.70
C GLN A 16 -3.41 9.53 13.64
N ALA A 17 -2.42 8.67 13.89
CA ALA A 17 -2.07 7.58 12.98
C ALA A 17 -3.23 6.61 12.78
N LEU A 18 -3.94 6.25 13.85
CA LEU A 18 -5.13 5.38 13.77
C LEU A 18 -6.24 6.04 12.94
N LEU A 19 -6.53 7.32 13.17
CA LEU A 19 -7.58 8.05 12.46
C LEU A 19 -7.29 8.16 10.96
N GLU A 20 -6.06 8.54 10.60
CA GLU A 20 -5.67 8.67 9.20
C GLU A 20 -5.58 7.31 8.48
N ALA A 21 -5.10 6.26 9.16
CA ALA A 21 -5.12 4.90 8.64
C ALA A 21 -6.57 4.41 8.41
N THR A 22 -7.47 4.69 9.38
CA THR A 22 -8.89 4.34 9.26
C THR A 22 -9.52 5.07 8.07
N PHE A 23 -9.23 6.36 7.88
CA PHE A 23 -9.75 7.14 6.77
C PHE A 23 -9.40 6.53 5.41
N VAL A 24 -8.18 6.06 5.23
CA VAL A 24 -7.76 5.41 3.98
C VAL A 24 -8.32 3.99 3.87
N ALA A 25 -8.25 3.19 4.94
CA ALA A 25 -8.65 1.79 4.94
C ALA A 25 -10.17 1.58 4.83
N ILE A 26 -10.97 2.59 5.17
CA ILE A 26 -12.43 2.53 5.02
C ILE A 26 -12.89 2.68 3.56
N LEU A 27 -12.08 3.26 2.68
CA LEU A 27 -12.46 3.50 1.29
C LEU A 27 -12.78 2.19 0.53
N PRO A 28 -11.98 1.12 0.62
CA PRO A 28 -12.34 -0.19 0.07
C PRO A 28 -13.64 -0.75 0.61
N ILE A 29 -13.93 -0.56 1.91
CA ILE A 29 -15.18 -1.00 2.52
C ILE A 29 -16.37 -0.26 1.92
N TRP A 30 -16.28 1.06 1.78
CA TRP A 30 -17.31 1.85 1.11
C TRP A 30 -17.49 1.46 -0.35
N GLY A 31 -16.39 1.26 -1.09
CA GLY A 31 -16.47 0.78 -2.48
C GLY A 31 -17.18 -0.56 -2.58
N TYR A 32 -16.86 -1.50 -1.68
CA TYR A 32 -17.52 -2.81 -1.61
C TYR A 32 -19.02 -2.72 -1.30
N ILE A 33 -19.43 -1.82 -0.41
CA ILE A 33 -20.86 -1.58 -0.14
C ILE A 33 -21.55 -0.97 -1.37
N LEU A 34 -20.94 0.03 -1.99
CA LEU A 34 -21.51 0.74 -3.14
C LEU A 34 -21.66 -0.16 -4.37
N GLN A 35 -20.74 -1.10 -4.60
CA GLN A 35 -20.83 -2.03 -5.74
C GLN A 35 -22.01 -3.01 -5.64
N HIS A 36 -22.66 -3.15 -4.47
CA HIS A 36 -23.89 -3.94 -4.33
C HIS A 36 -25.16 -3.14 -4.66
N ILE A 37 -25.04 -1.85 -4.99
CA ILE A 37 -26.14 -1.01 -5.45
C ILE A 37 -26.13 -1.07 -6.99
N PRO A 38 -27.16 -1.67 -7.67
CA PRO A 38 -27.12 -1.93 -9.11
C PRO A 38 -26.80 -0.70 -9.96
N THR A 39 -27.41 0.46 -9.64
CA THR A 39 -27.19 1.71 -10.39
C THR A 39 -25.80 2.32 -10.22
N ILE A 40 -25.05 1.94 -9.16
CA ILE A 40 -23.69 2.42 -8.89
C ILE A 40 -22.66 1.43 -9.44
N ASN A 41 -22.97 0.14 -9.38
CA ASN A 41 -22.07 -0.92 -9.82
C ASN A 41 -21.59 -0.74 -11.27
N GLU A 42 -22.45 -0.22 -12.14
CA GLU A 42 -22.11 0.05 -13.54
C GLU A 42 -20.94 1.03 -13.71
N TYR A 43 -20.71 1.90 -12.71
CA TYR A 43 -19.64 2.90 -12.72
C TYR A 43 -18.42 2.50 -11.89
N LEU A 44 -18.54 1.48 -11.01
CA LEU A 44 -17.45 0.98 -10.17
C LEU A 44 -16.64 -0.09 -10.92
N ILE A 45 -15.90 0.37 -11.90
CA ILE A 45 -15.09 -0.46 -12.77
C ILE A 45 -13.63 -0.44 -12.31
N GLY A 46 -12.99 -1.59 -12.30
CA GLY A 46 -11.54 -1.71 -12.07
C GLY A 46 -10.71 -1.23 -13.26
N VAL A 47 -9.43 -1.50 -13.24
CA VAL A 47 -8.55 -1.19 -14.38
C VAL A 47 -8.80 -2.19 -15.50
N VAL A 48 -9.23 -1.69 -16.66
CA VAL A 48 -9.26 -2.42 -17.93
C VAL A 48 -8.06 -1.96 -18.76
N PRO A 49 -7.09 -2.84 -19.02
CA PRO A 49 -5.85 -2.45 -19.68
C PRO A 49 -6.05 -1.87 -21.08
N ARG A 50 -5.47 -0.70 -21.33
CA ARG A 50 -5.53 0.05 -22.61
C ARG A 50 -6.93 0.48 -23.06
N ASP A 51 -7.93 0.42 -22.19
CA ASP A 51 -9.25 0.98 -22.44
C ASP A 51 -9.32 2.44 -21.97
N TRP A 52 -9.39 3.37 -22.92
CA TRP A 52 -9.49 4.80 -22.66
C TRP A 52 -10.85 5.21 -22.11
N ASN A 53 -11.92 4.48 -22.42
CA ASN A 53 -13.27 4.80 -21.93
C ASN A 53 -13.38 4.55 -20.43
N HIS A 54 -12.59 3.63 -19.89
CA HIS A 54 -12.58 3.24 -18.49
C HIS A 54 -11.24 3.59 -17.77
N ILE A 55 -10.51 4.59 -18.27
CA ILE A 55 -9.23 5.02 -17.66
C ILE A 55 -9.38 5.45 -16.20
N TYR A 56 -10.55 5.93 -15.81
CA TYR A 56 -10.86 6.26 -14.41
C TYR A 56 -10.81 5.04 -13.47
N GLY A 57 -10.86 3.83 -14.01
CA GLY A 57 -10.63 2.60 -13.26
C GLY A 57 -9.27 2.58 -12.53
N ILE A 58 -8.26 3.33 -13.02
CA ILE A 58 -6.98 3.52 -12.32
C ILE A 58 -7.19 4.15 -10.93
N LEU A 59 -8.20 4.98 -10.75
CA LEU A 59 -8.52 5.59 -9.46
C LEU A 59 -9.44 4.71 -8.62
N LEU A 60 -10.29 3.91 -9.26
CA LEU A 60 -11.34 3.15 -8.59
C LEU A 60 -10.92 1.71 -8.23
N PHE A 61 -9.94 1.10 -8.93
CA PHE A 61 -9.59 -0.31 -8.71
C PHE A 61 -9.28 -0.67 -7.25
N PRO A 62 -8.66 0.21 -6.41
CA PRO A 62 -8.36 -0.16 -5.03
C PRO A 62 -9.61 -0.24 -4.13
N ILE A 63 -10.73 0.33 -4.55
CA ILE A 63 -11.97 0.30 -3.76
C ILE A 63 -12.94 -0.80 -4.21
N VAL A 64 -12.75 -1.40 -5.39
CA VAL A 64 -13.58 -2.48 -5.91
C VAL A 64 -13.00 -3.83 -5.50
N HIS A 65 -13.83 -4.76 -5.02
CA HIS A 65 -13.40 -6.08 -4.57
C HIS A 65 -14.35 -7.17 -5.03
N HIS A 66 -13.81 -8.33 -5.39
CA HIS A 66 -14.59 -9.46 -5.89
C HIS A 66 -15.51 -10.04 -4.81
N ASP A 67 -14.98 -10.27 -3.60
CA ASP A 67 -15.70 -10.89 -2.49
C ASP A 67 -15.23 -10.35 -1.13
N LEU A 68 -15.94 -10.75 -0.08
CA LEU A 68 -15.68 -10.29 1.28
C LEU A 68 -14.31 -10.75 1.81
N SER A 69 -13.85 -11.95 1.45
CA SER A 69 -12.56 -12.47 1.94
C SER A 69 -11.39 -11.69 1.34
N HIS A 70 -11.49 -11.36 0.04
CA HIS A 70 -10.53 -10.50 -0.66
C HIS A 70 -10.52 -9.08 -0.05
N LEU A 71 -11.70 -8.50 0.22
CA LEU A 71 -11.80 -7.20 0.90
C LEU A 71 -11.14 -7.22 2.27
N LEU A 72 -11.51 -8.17 3.13
CA LEU A 72 -11.01 -8.23 4.51
C LEU A 72 -9.48 -8.44 4.56
N GLY A 73 -8.95 -9.30 3.71
CA GLY A 73 -7.51 -9.51 3.58
C GLY A 73 -6.77 -8.21 3.22
N ASN A 74 -7.28 -7.47 2.24
CA ASN A 74 -6.69 -6.20 1.83
C ASN A 74 -6.84 -5.11 2.91
N VAL A 75 -8.02 -4.96 3.51
CA VAL A 75 -8.28 -3.93 4.53
C VAL A 75 -7.40 -4.13 5.76
N LEU A 76 -7.28 -5.37 6.24
CA LEU A 76 -6.43 -5.69 7.39
C LEU A 76 -4.96 -5.39 7.10
N ALA A 77 -4.45 -5.85 5.96
CA ALA A 77 -3.08 -5.60 5.54
C ALA A 77 -2.82 -4.09 5.38
N LEU A 78 -3.71 -3.41 4.69
CA LEU A 78 -3.63 -1.97 4.45
C LEU A 78 -3.61 -1.18 5.76
N TYR A 79 -4.52 -1.51 6.70
CA TYR A 79 -4.63 -0.81 7.98
C TYR A 79 -3.33 -0.90 8.81
N ILE A 80 -2.75 -2.10 8.92
CA ILE A 80 -1.48 -2.32 9.63
C ILE A 80 -0.35 -1.51 8.98
N LEU A 81 -0.21 -1.59 7.65
CA LEU A 81 0.85 -0.88 6.92
C LEU A 81 0.70 0.65 7.01
N LEU A 82 -0.53 1.16 6.97
CA LEU A 82 -0.80 2.60 7.11
C LEU A 82 -0.45 3.12 8.50
N ILE A 83 -0.73 2.34 9.57
CA ILE A 83 -0.32 2.72 10.93
C ILE A 83 1.21 2.77 11.04
N LEU A 84 1.91 1.74 10.54
CA LEU A 84 3.37 1.73 10.52
C LEU A 84 3.92 2.91 9.73
N LEU A 85 3.36 3.17 8.56
CA LEU A 85 3.76 4.26 7.69
C LEU A 85 3.56 5.62 8.36
N LYS A 86 2.39 5.87 8.94
CA LYS A 86 2.07 7.17 9.55
C LYS A 86 2.94 7.46 10.76
N ASN A 87 3.17 6.45 11.61
CA ASN A 87 4.01 6.62 12.80
C ASN A 87 5.46 6.95 12.45
N SER A 88 5.98 6.40 11.35
CA SER A 88 7.40 6.54 11.01
C SER A 88 7.69 7.55 9.91
N PHE A 89 6.73 7.83 9.03
CA PHE A 89 6.95 8.67 7.85
C PHE A 89 5.89 9.75 7.70
N SER A 90 5.39 10.30 8.82
CA SER A 90 4.30 11.28 8.87
C SER A 90 4.40 12.41 7.83
N PRO A 91 5.56 13.06 7.61
CA PRO A 91 5.68 14.13 6.60
C PRO A 91 5.47 13.66 5.16
N TYR A 92 5.65 12.36 4.89
CA TYR A 92 5.55 11.78 3.55
C TYR A 92 4.33 10.90 3.37
N PHE A 93 3.51 10.72 4.42
CA PHE A 93 2.39 9.77 4.46
C PHE A 93 1.49 9.84 3.23
N TYR A 94 0.87 10.99 2.99
CA TYR A 94 -0.06 11.16 1.87
C TYR A 94 0.60 11.00 0.50
N ARG A 95 1.85 11.45 0.37
CA ARG A 95 2.61 11.27 -0.86
C ARG A 95 2.87 9.79 -1.16
N ILE A 96 3.20 9.00 -0.12
CA ILE A 96 3.46 7.56 -0.27
C ILE A 96 2.17 6.84 -0.62
N VAL A 97 1.10 7.11 0.12
CA VAL A 97 -0.23 6.51 -0.12
C VAL A 97 -0.75 6.85 -1.52
N LEU A 98 -0.69 8.12 -1.94
CA LEU A 98 -1.17 8.54 -3.25
C LEU A 98 -0.39 7.87 -4.40
N CYS A 99 0.92 7.77 -4.28
CA CYS A 99 1.72 7.04 -5.26
C CYS A 99 1.31 5.56 -5.33
N GLY A 100 1.17 4.90 -4.18
CA GLY A 100 0.74 3.49 -4.11
C GLY A 100 -0.69 3.27 -4.58
N TRP A 101 -1.54 4.29 -4.50
CA TRP A 101 -2.91 4.25 -5.03
C TRP A 101 -2.93 4.29 -6.56
N ILE A 102 -2.09 5.12 -7.18
CA ILE A 102 -2.18 5.42 -8.62
C ILE A 102 -1.24 4.53 -9.46
N PHE A 103 0.04 4.40 -9.06
CA PHE A 103 1.05 3.76 -9.92
C PHE A 103 0.78 2.30 -10.25
N PRO A 104 0.31 1.43 -9.32
CA PRO A 104 -0.04 0.06 -9.69
C PRO A 104 -1.14 0.01 -10.75
N GLY A 105 -2.14 0.91 -10.65
CA GLY A 105 -3.20 1.02 -11.66
C GLY A 105 -2.69 1.45 -13.03
N ILE A 106 -1.77 2.43 -13.09
CA ILE A 106 -1.10 2.82 -14.34
C ILE A 106 -0.31 1.63 -14.90
N PHE A 107 0.42 0.90 -14.06
CA PHE A 107 1.19 -0.26 -14.49
C PHE A 107 0.30 -1.35 -15.06
N ILE A 108 -0.81 -1.69 -14.39
CA ILE A 108 -1.82 -2.61 -14.91
C ILE A 108 -2.34 -2.13 -16.27
N TRP A 109 -2.69 -0.85 -16.37
CA TRP A 109 -3.25 -0.28 -17.60
C TRP A 109 -2.30 -0.42 -18.79
N LEU A 110 -0.98 -0.29 -18.55
CA LEU A 110 0.05 -0.41 -19.59
C LEU A 110 0.35 -1.85 -19.99
N VAL A 111 0.48 -2.77 -19.02
CA VAL A 111 1.04 -4.11 -19.25
C VAL A 111 0.04 -5.25 -19.09
N GLY A 112 -1.10 -5.03 -18.46
CA GLY A 112 -2.12 -6.06 -18.21
C GLY A 112 -2.73 -6.62 -19.49
N ASN A 113 -3.41 -7.76 -19.39
CA ASN A 113 -4.15 -8.33 -20.50
C ASN A 113 -5.44 -7.51 -20.76
N SER A 114 -5.66 -7.07 -22.01
CA SER A 114 -6.82 -6.25 -22.40
C SER A 114 -8.18 -6.93 -22.22
N ASN A 115 -8.20 -8.24 -22.06
CA ASN A 115 -9.43 -9.00 -21.84
C ASN A 115 -9.75 -9.25 -20.36
N THR A 116 -9.04 -8.57 -19.45
CA THR A 116 -9.21 -8.72 -18.01
C THR A 116 -9.54 -7.39 -17.35
N MET A 117 -10.25 -7.45 -16.23
CA MET A 117 -10.48 -6.31 -15.35
C MET A 117 -9.79 -6.58 -14.01
N HIS A 118 -8.96 -5.65 -13.58
CA HIS A 118 -8.18 -5.76 -12.35
C HIS A 118 -8.79 -4.90 -11.25
N ILE A 119 -9.00 -5.49 -10.06
CA ILE A 119 -9.64 -4.89 -8.89
C ILE A 119 -8.88 -5.24 -7.61
N GLY A 120 -9.09 -4.46 -6.56
CA GLY A 120 -8.56 -4.73 -5.23
C GLY A 120 -7.45 -3.78 -4.79
N ALA A 121 -7.37 -3.53 -3.48
CA ALA A 121 -6.36 -2.66 -2.87
C ALA A 121 -4.96 -3.29 -2.77
N SER A 122 -4.79 -4.53 -3.22
CA SER A 122 -3.54 -5.27 -3.08
C SER A 122 -2.33 -4.58 -3.73
N GLY A 123 -2.50 -3.89 -4.85
CA GLY A 123 -1.44 -3.09 -5.47
C GLY A 123 -0.90 -2.02 -4.52
N LEU A 124 -1.78 -1.33 -3.77
CA LEU A 124 -1.39 -0.39 -2.72
C LEU A 124 -0.71 -1.11 -1.54
N VAL A 125 -1.23 -2.27 -1.11
CA VAL A 125 -0.62 -3.08 -0.04
C VAL A 125 0.81 -3.45 -0.40
N TYR A 126 1.07 -3.93 -1.62
CA TYR A 126 2.41 -4.24 -2.11
C TYR A 126 3.31 -3.01 -2.13
N HIS A 127 2.79 -1.89 -2.61
CA HIS A 127 3.54 -0.63 -2.61
C HIS A 127 4.01 -0.24 -1.21
N LEU A 128 3.10 -0.23 -0.22
CA LEU A 128 3.43 0.13 1.16
C LEU A 128 4.39 -0.87 1.81
N ALA A 129 4.16 -2.16 1.62
CA ALA A 129 5.00 -3.22 2.17
C ALA A 129 6.44 -3.11 1.66
N PHE A 130 6.63 -2.97 0.34
CA PHE A 130 7.97 -2.86 -0.24
C PHE A 130 8.63 -1.50 0.02
N PHE A 131 7.85 -0.42 0.12
CA PHE A 131 8.38 0.86 0.57
C PHE A 131 8.99 0.76 1.97
N ILE A 132 8.22 0.25 2.97
CA ILE A 132 8.67 0.09 4.35
C ILE A 132 9.88 -0.86 4.42
N PHE A 133 9.82 -1.98 3.70
CA PHE A 133 10.91 -2.95 3.63
C PHE A 133 12.22 -2.31 3.18
N TRP A 134 12.22 -1.62 2.04
CA TRP A 134 13.43 -1.02 1.48
C TRP A 134 13.97 0.14 2.32
N ILE A 135 13.10 0.96 2.90
CA ILE A 135 13.54 2.05 3.80
C ILE A 135 14.33 1.49 4.99
N GLY A 136 13.89 0.38 5.60
CA GLY A 136 14.62 -0.24 6.71
C GLY A 136 16.01 -0.72 6.30
N ILE A 137 16.13 -1.34 5.12
CA ILE A 137 17.43 -1.79 4.58
C ILE A 137 18.36 -0.62 4.27
N MET A 138 17.82 0.49 3.70
CA MET A 138 18.62 1.63 3.24
C MET A 138 19.07 2.53 4.38
N ILE A 139 18.19 2.86 5.32
CA ILE A 139 18.47 3.80 6.41
C ILE A 139 19.19 3.12 7.58
N ARG A 140 18.90 1.83 7.82
CA ARG A 140 19.54 0.99 8.83
C ARG A 140 19.41 1.53 10.26
N GLN A 141 18.31 2.19 10.58
CA GLN A 141 17.93 2.50 11.96
C GLN A 141 17.14 1.35 12.57
N ARG A 142 17.33 1.11 13.88
CA ARG A 142 16.69 -0.01 14.61
C ARG A 142 15.19 -0.08 14.40
N THR A 143 14.50 1.06 14.51
CA THR A 143 13.04 1.14 14.31
C THR A 143 12.63 0.73 12.89
N PHE A 144 13.34 1.21 11.86
CA PHE A 144 12.99 0.88 10.47
C PHE A 144 13.37 -0.57 10.10
N ILE A 145 14.46 -1.10 10.68
CA ILE A 145 14.80 -2.53 10.56
C ILE A 145 13.70 -3.39 11.19
N ALA A 146 13.25 -3.05 12.40
CA ALA A 146 12.17 -3.76 13.06
C ALA A 146 10.87 -3.76 12.21
N GLN A 147 10.52 -2.64 11.60
CA GLN A 147 9.37 -2.56 10.69
C GLN A 147 9.55 -3.42 9.44
N SER A 148 10.74 -3.44 8.83
CA SER A 148 11.04 -4.33 7.70
C SER A 148 10.87 -5.80 8.08
N LEU A 149 11.33 -6.19 9.29
CA LEU A 149 11.17 -7.55 9.79
C LEU A 149 9.69 -7.90 10.03
N ILE A 150 8.90 -6.97 10.58
CA ILE A 150 7.44 -7.13 10.72
C ILE A 150 6.79 -7.33 9.34
N VAL A 151 7.16 -6.51 8.35
CA VAL A 151 6.64 -6.65 6.99
C VAL A 151 7.01 -8.00 6.39
N ILE A 152 8.25 -8.47 6.53
CA ILE A 152 8.66 -9.80 6.07
C ILE A 152 7.87 -10.90 6.77
N PHE A 153 7.71 -10.81 8.08
CA PHE A 153 7.00 -11.82 8.86
C PHE A 153 5.52 -11.92 8.48
N LEU A 154 4.85 -10.78 8.33
CA LEU A 154 3.41 -10.75 8.02
C LEU A 154 3.10 -10.96 6.54
N TYR A 155 3.96 -10.47 5.66
CA TYR A 155 3.68 -10.35 4.23
C TYR A 155 4.72 -11.02 3.33
N GLY A 156 5.73 -11.71 3.87
CA GLY A 156 6.78 -12.36 3.07
C GLY A 156 6.25 -13.38 2.07
N GLY A 157 5.14 -14.05 2.40
CA GLY A 157 4.44 -14.94 1.47
C GLY A 157 3.85 -14.21 0.24
N PHE A 158 3.60 -12.91 0.34
CA PHE A 158 3.09 -12.08 -0.77
C PHE A 158 4.12 -11.91 -1.88
N PHE A 159 5.41 -12.13 -1.61
CA PHE A 159 6.45 -12.09 -2.65
C PHE A 159 6.08 -12.95 -3.86
N TRP A 160 5.48 -14.11 -3.64
CA TRP A 160 5.08 -14.99 -4.73
C TRP A 160 3.94 -14.43 -5.59
N GLY A 161 3.14 -13.52 -5.06
CA GLY A 161 2.05 -12.86 -5.79
C GLY A 161 2.50 -11.89 -6.88
N ILE A 162 3.79 -11.51 -6.97
CA ILE A 162 4.31 -10.69 -8.08
C ILE A 162 4.56 -11.52 -9.36
N PHE A 163 4.42 -12.84 -9.27
CA PHE A 163 4.58 -13.74 -10.41
C PHE A 163 3.22 -14.26 -10.90
N PRO A 164 3.08 -14.61 -12.17
CA PRO A 164 1.83 -15.12 -12.75
C PRO A 164 1.57 -16.60 -12.37
N LEU A 165 1.60 -16.89 -11.07
CA LEU A 165 1.43 -18.26 -10.54
C LEU A 165 -0.02 -18.63 -10.29
N PHE A 166 -0.89 -17.62 -10.08
CA PHE A 166 -2.28 -17.81 -9.71
C PHE A 166 -3.17 -17.03 -10.68
N PRO A 167 -4.03 -17.74 -11.46
CA PRO A 167 -4.86 -17.09 -12.50
C PRO A 167 -5.81 -16.01 -11.99
N GLU A 168 -6.27 -16.15 -10.74
CA GLU A 168 -7.24 -15.24 -10.11
C GLU A 168 -6.61 -14.02 -9.45
N VAL A 169 -5.28 -13.94 -9.48
CA VAL A 169 -4.52 -12.86 -8.83
C VAL A 169 -4.00 -11.89 -9.88
N SER A 170 -4.27 -10.60 -9.67
CA SER A 170 -3.69 -9.53 -10.49
C SER A 170 -2.21 -9.36 -10.17
N TRP A 171 -1.36 -10.28 -10.67
CA TRP A 171 0.09 -10.22 -10.48
C TRP A 171 0.69 -8.91 -11.02
N GLU A 172 0.09 -8.33 -12.07
CA GLU A 172 0.51 -7.04 -12.64
C GLU A 172 0.32 -5.91 -11.63
N GLY A 173 -0.80 -5.91 -10.91
CA GLY A 173 -1.06 -4.95 -9.83
C GLY A 173 -0.05 -5.09 -8.69
N HIS A 174 0.27 -6.32 -8.32
CA HIS A 174 1.27 -6.63 -7.28
C HIS A 174 2.68 -6.21 -7.73
N LEU A 175 3.07 -6.55 -8.95
CA LEU A 175 4.36 -6.15 -9.53
C LEU A 175 4.44 -4.62 -9.65
N GLY A 176 3.39 -3.95 -10.09
CA GLY A 176 3.29 -2.49 -10.13
C GLY A 176 3.48 -1.87 -8.74
N GLY A 177 2.86 -2.47 -7.71
CA GLY A 177 3.06 -2.08 -6.32
C GLY A 177 4.50 -2.28 -5.84
N PHE A 178 5.09 -3.44 -6.11
CA PHE A 178 6.50 -3.73 -5.83
C PHE A 178 7.44 -2.70 -6.46
N ILE A 179 7.30 -2.45 -7.76
CA ILE A 179 8.16 -1.53 -8.50
C ILE A 179 8.00 -0.11 -7.95
N SER A 180 6.78 0.37 -7.81
CA SER A 180 6.51 1.75 -7.37
C SER A 180 6.94 1.99 -5.92
N GLY A 181 6.72 1.03 -5.01
CA GLY A 181 7.18 1.09 -3.62
C GLY A 181 8.70 1.12 -3.52
N THR A 182 9.38 0.28 -4.31
CA THR A 182 10.84 0.24 -4.40
C THR A 182 11.41 1.57 -4.91
N ILE A 183 10.88 2.08 -6.03
CA ILE A 183 11.34 3.36 -6.61
C ILE A 183 11.11 4.51 -5.63
N GLN A 184 9.95 4.55 -4.98
CA GLN A 184 9.65 5.62 -4.02
C GLN A 184 10.55 5.54 -2.78
N ALA A 185 10.89 4.35 -2.30
CA ALA A 185 11.85 4.17 -1.22
C ALA A 185 13.25 4.69 -1.62
N LEU A 186 13.72 4.40 -2.84
CA LEU A 186 14.99 4.93 -3.36
C LEU A 186 14.97 6.46 -3.38
N ILE A 187 13.90 7.08 -3.87
CA ILE A 187 13.75 8.54 -3.94
C ILE A 187 13.72 9.18 -2.55
N LEU A 188 12.98 8.57 -1.61
CA LEU A 188 12.74 9.15 -0.29
C LEU A 188 13.77 8.75 0.77
N SER A 189 14.64 7.78 0.53
CA SER A 189 15.63 7.31 1.51
C SER A 189 16.54 8.45 2.01
N LYS A 190 17.08 9.27 1.13
CA LYS A 190 17.93 10.42 1.49
C LYS A 190 17.17 11.50 2.26
N PRO A 191 15.99 12.00 1.81
CA PRO A 191 15.20 12.95 2.58
C PRO A 191 14.79 12.42 3.97
N ILE A 192 14.37 11.13 4.05
CA ILE A 192 13.97 10.52 5.32
C ILE A 192 15.18 10.38 6.26
N SER A 193 16.34 9.94 5.77
CA SER A 193 17.54 9.80 6.61
C SER A 193 17.99 11.12 7.25
N LYS A 194 17.72 12.25 6.63
CA LYS A 194 18.00 13.59 7.19
C LYS A 194 17.09 13.94 8.37
N LEU A 195 15.86 13.43 8.39
CA LEU A 195 14.92 13.62 9.51
C LEU A 195 15.28 12.75 10.72
N TYR A 196 15.99 11.67 10.48
CA TYR A 196 16.37 10.68 11.47
C TYR A 196 17.90 10.47 11.42
N PRO A 197 18.70 11.43 11.90
CA PRO A 197 20.16 11.29 11.94
C PRO A 197 20.54 10.04 12.75
N LYS A 198 21.61 9.35 12.32
CA LYS A 198 22.14 8.23 13.09
C LYS A 198 22.59 8.74 14.45
N GLU A 199 22.23 8.02 15.51
CA GLU A 199 22.84 8.22 16.81
C GLU A 199 24.34 7.99 16.65
N GLU A 200 25.15 8.99 16.97
CA GLU A 200 26.61 8.81 17.05
C GLU A 200 26.89 7.86 18.24
N ASN A 201 27.47 6.70 17.94
CA ASN A 201 27.92 5.74 18.96
C ASN A 201 29.15 6.26 19.68
#